data_a0715bda221379a210f94bc3fa2104ae
#
_entry.id   a0715bda221379a210f94bc3fa2104ae
#
_cell.length_a   1.000
_cell.length_b   1.000
_cell.length_c   1.000
_cell.angle_alpha   90.00
_cell.angle_beta   90.00
_cell.angle_gamma   90.00
#
_symmetry.space_group_name_H-M   'P 1'
#
loop_
_entity.id
_entity.type
_entity.pdbx_description
1 polymer ?
#
loop_
_entity_poly.entity_id
_entity_poly.type
_entity_poly.pdbx_seq_one_letter_code
_entity_poly.pdbx_strand_id
1 'polypeptide(L)'
;MDKAPWLTIIGLGEDGLAGLSNASQEALAGAEFVTGAARHLSLLPDLTAQTRPWPAPFVDGIEQLLALRGRTVVVLASGDPFWFGAGSILAQHLDTDEWQAFPSPSVVSLAAAYLGWPLEKTAVFGLHAAPLSRLRPALQPGVNLLVLLRDGPAATNLATYLVQQGFGASCLWIMESLGGPRERVRITTAQSLDFDDVNHPVC
;
A
#
# COMPACT_ATOMS: atom_id res chain seq x y z
N MET A 1 -21.83 1.57 -28.20
CA MET A 1 -20.48 0.97 -28.11
C MET A 1 -19.94 1.43 -26.79
N ASP A 2 -19.83 0.52 -25.82
CA ASP A 2 -19.18 0.86 -24.53
C ASP A 2 -17.73 1.26 -24.84
N LYS A 3 -17.40 2.48 -24.51
CA LYS A 3 -16.04 3.00 -24.67
C LYS A 3 -15.18 2.32 -23.59
N ALA A 4 -14.12 1.63 -23.99
CA ALA A 4 -13.20 1.04 -23.02
C ALA A 4 -12.67 2.12 -22.07
N PRO A 5 -12.52 1.84 -20.77
CA PRO A 5 -11.95 2.77 -19.81
C PRO A 5 -10.57 3.27 -20.28
N TRP A 6 -10.32 4.56 -20.14
CA TRP A 6 -9.04 5.15 -20.52
C TRP A 6 -7.98 4.99 -19.42
N LEU A 7 -8.43 4.78 -18.17
CA LEU A 7 -7.59 4.63 -17.00
C LEU A 7 -7.68 3.22 -16.43
N THR A 8 -6.54 2.57 -16.21
CA THR A 8 -6.45 1.32 -15.46
C THR A 8 -5.65 1.55 -14.18
N ILE A 9 -6.23 1.25 -13.03
CA ILE A 9 -5.57 1.33 -11.72
C ILE A 9 -5.07 -0.08 -11.37
N ILE A 10 -3.75 -0.25 -11.28
CA ILE A 10 -3.14 -1.56 -11.02
C ILE A 10 -2.54 -1.58 -9.62
N GLY A 11 -2.95 -2.57 -8.83
CA GLY A 11 -2.30 -2.91 -7.59
C GLY A 11 -0.97 -3.61 -7.84
N LEU A 12 0.10 -3.14 -7.20
CA LEU A 12 1.45 -3.68 -7.35
C LEU A 12 2.00 -4.10 -5.98
N GLY A 13 2.46 -5.36 -5.90
CA GLY A 13 3.20 -5.90 -4.75
C GLY A 13 4.69 -5.59 -4.83
N GLU A 14 5.43 -5.97 -3.80
CA GLU A 14 6.91 -5.87 -3.76
C GLU A 14 7.60 -6.90 -4.67
N ASP A 15 6.87 -7.87 -5.17
CA ASP A 15 7.27 -8.87 -6.16
C ASP A 15 7.26 -8.33 -7.62
N GLY A 16 6.82 -7.08 -7.80
CA GLY A 16 6.85 -6.38 -9.07
C GLY A 16 6.03 -7.07 -10.17
N LEU A 17 6.61 -7.21 -11.36
CA LEU A 17 5.93 -7.80 -12.53
C LEU A 17 5.49 -9.26 -12.29
N ALA A 18 6.24 -10.02 -11.50
CA ALA A 18 5.96 -11.43 -11.24
C ALA A 18 4.66 -11.66 -10.46
N GLY A 19 4.25 -10.70 -9.64
CA GLY A 19 3.01 -10.76 -8.86
C GLY A 19 1.78 -10.27 -9.59
N LEU A 20 1.93 -9.72 -10.79
CA LEU A 20 0.82 -9.18 -11.54
C LEU A 20 0.02 -10.26 -12.29
N SER A 21 -1.30 -10.11 -12.30
CA SER A 21 -2.18 -10.91 -13.13
C SER A 21 -1.91 -10.68 -14.63
N ASN A 22 -2.29 -11.63 -15.49
CA ASN A 22 -2.18 -11.46 -16.93
C ASN A 22 -2.90 -10.19 -17.41
N ALA A 23 -4.09 -9.90 -16.87
CA ALA A 23 -4.84 -8.69 -17.21
C ALA A 23 -4.09 -7.40 -16.85
N SER A 24 -3.40 -7.40 -15.69
CA SER A 24 -2.55 -6.26 -15.28
C SER A 24 -1.34 -6.10 -16.22
N GLN A 25 -0.71 -7.21 -16.60
CA GLN A 25 0.44 -7.20 -17.52
C GLN A 25 0.03 -6.74 -18.93
N GLU A 26 -1.11 -7.19 -19.43
CA GLU A 26 -1.67 -6.75 -20.72
C GLU A 26 -2.00 -5.25 -20.69
N ALA A 27 -2.61 -4.75 -19.62
CA ALA A 27 -2.89 -3.32 -19.46
C ALA A 27 -1.61 -2.48 -19.42
N LEU A 28 -0.55 -2.95 -18.75
CA LEU A 28 0.76 -2.30 -18.74
C LEU A 28 1.40 -2.30 -20.14
N ALA A 29 1.35 -3.41 -20.86
CA ALA A 29 1.92 -3.51 -22.20
C ALA A 29 1.21 -2.61 -23.22
N GLY A 30 -0.10 -2.39 -23.05
CA GLY A 30 -0.91 -1.51 -23.90
C GLY A 30 -0.92 -0.04 -23.46
N ALA A 31 -0.28 0.32 -22.35
CA ALA A 31 -0.30 1.66 -21.82
C ALA A 31 0.59 2.64 -22.62
N GLU A 32 0.09 3.83 -22.89
CA GLU A 32 0.89 4.95 -23.39
C GLU A 32 1.62 5.66 -22.24
N PHE A 33 0.95 5.76 -21.09
CA PHE A 33 1.51 6.37 -19.88
C PHE A 33 1.35 5.44 -18.68
N VAL A 34 2.42 5.34 -17.88
CA VAL A 34 2.39 4.68 -16.57
C VAL A 34 2.83 5.68 -15.51
N THR A 35 1.99 5.89 -14.52
CA THR A 35 2.27 6.80 -13.39
C THR A 35 2.08 6.09 -12.05
N GLY A 36 2.79 6.54 -11.04
CA GLY A 36 2.73 5.98 -9.69
C GLY A 36 3.86 6.55 -8.84
N ALA A 37 3.91 6.17 -7.56
CA ALA A 37 5.04 6.55 -6.73
C ALA A 37 6.36 6.07 -7.34
N ALA A 38 7.44 6.82 -7.15
CA ALA A 38 8.77 6.47 -7.70
C ALA A 38 9.18 5.03 -7.34
N ARG A 39 8.82 4.57 -6.14
CA ARG A 39 9.03 3.19 -5.70
C ARG A 39 8.31 2.17 -6.59
N HIS A 40 7.06 2.43 -6.98
CA HIS A 40 6.31 1.51 -7.85
C HIS A 40 6.95 1.44 -9.24
N LEU A 41 7.34 2.57 -9.79
CA LEU A 41 8.01 2.61 -11.09
C LEU A 41 9.35 1.85 -11.07
N SER A 42 10.10 1.92 -9.95
CA SER A 42 11.36 1.19 -9.82
C SER A 42 11.21 -0.34 -9.72
N LEU A 43 10.03 -0.85 -9.39
CA LEU A 43 9.71 -2.27 -9.41
C LEU A 43 9.40 -2.80 -10.83
N LEU A 44 9.26 -1.92 -11.81
CA LEU A 44 8.93 -2.22 -13.21
C LEU A 44 9.91 -1.52 -14.15
N PRO A 45 11.21 -1.90 -14.18
CA PRO A 45 12.26 -1.14 -14.89
C PRO A 45 12.12 -1.16 -16.41
N ASP A 46 11.51 -2.19 -16.99
CA ASP A 46 11.49 -2.43 -18.45
C ASP A 46 10.19 -1.97 -19.12
N LEU A 47 9.52 -0.96 -18.58
CA LEU A 47 8.30 -0.42 -19.18
C LEU A 47 8.60 0.31 -20.50
N THR A 48 7.85 -0.02 -21.55
CA THR A 48 7.91 0.67 -22.86
C THR A 48 7.10 1.96 -22.87
N ALA A 49 6.11 2.08 -21.98
CA ALA A 49 5.28 3.26 -21.80
C ALA A 49 6.08 4.47 -21.27
N GLN A 50 5.58 5.66 -21.53
CA GLN A 50 6.14 6.87 -20.92
C GLN A 50 5.84 6.87 -19.41
N THR A 51 6.88 6.77 -18.58
CA THR A 51 6.72 6.77 -17.12
C THR A 51 6.72 8.19 -16.57
N ARG A 52 5.84 8.44 -15.58
CA ARG A 52 5.74 9.72 -14.86
C ARG A 52 5.61 9.45 -13.36
N PRO A 53 6.58 9.83 -12.54
CA PRO A 53 6.42 9.75 -11.10
C PRO A 53 5.25 10.59 -10.62
N TRP A 54 4.42 10.03 -9.73
CA TRP A 54 3.33 10.78 -9.11
C TRP A 54 3.91 11.87 -8.21
N PRO A 55 3.46 13.13 -8.32
CA PRO A 55 3.99 14.23 -7.53
C PRO A 55 3.60 14.14 -6.05
N ALA A 56 4.30 14.90 -5.23
CA ALA A 56 3.95 15.16 -3.84
C ALA A 56 3.75 16.69 -3.65
N PRO A 57 2.63 17.07 -3.05
CA PRO A 57 1.56 16.25 -2.46
C PRO A 57 0.71 15.51 -3.49
N PHE A 58 0.01 14.45 -3.05
CA PHE A 58 -0.73 13.55 -3.93
C PHE A 58 -1.78 14.27 -4.80
N VAL A 59 -2.41 15.30 -4.27
CA VAL A 59 -3.47 16.07 -4.96
C VAL A 59 -2.98 16.74 -6.26
N ASP A 60 -1.72 17.12 -6.31
CA ASP A 60 -1.14 17.80 -7.48
C ASP A 60 -1.07 16.90 -8.72
N GLY A 61 -1.08 15.58 -8.51
CA GLY A 61 -1.10 14.60 -9.60
C GLY A 61 -2.46 14.41 -10.25
N ILE A 62 -3.54 14.80 -9.58
CA ILE A 62 -4.91 14.56 -10.07
C ILE A 62 -5.16 15.37 -11.36
N GLU A 63 -4.84 16.65 -11.38
CA GLU A 63 -5.00 17.48 -12.59
C GLU A 63 -4.13 16.97 -13.74
N GLN A 64 -2.90 16.55 -13.44
CA GLN A 64 -1.99 15.98 -14.44
C GLN A 64 -2.54 14.68 -15.03
N LEU A 65 -3.16 13.83 -14.20
CA LEU A 65 -3.83 12.61 -14.66
C LEU A 65 -5.03 12.93 -15.55
N LEU A 66 -5.91 13.83 -15.11
CA LEU A 66 -7.12 14.22 -15.85
C LEU A 66 -6.81 14.85 -17.22
N ALA A 67 -5.66 15.53 -17.34
CA ALA A 67 -5.17 16.05 -18.62
C ALA A 67 -4.81 14.94 -19.64
N LEU A 68 -4.69 13.68 -19.21
CA LEU A 68 -4.42 12.52 -20.05
C LEU A 68 -5.70 11.79 -20.52
N ARG A 69 -6.89 12.33 -20.23
CA ARG A 69 -8.15 11.72 -20.70
C ARG A 69 -8.11 11.45 -22.21
N GLY A 70 -8.56 10.26 -22.60
CA GLY A 70 -8.56 9.79 -23.98
C GLY A 70 -7.25 9.15 -24.45
N ARG A 71 -6.24 9.06 -23.56
CA ARG A 71 -5.01 8.27 -23.74
C ARG A 71 -5.14 6.97 -22.92
N THR A 72 -4.35 5.96 -23.22
CA THR A 72 -4.31 4.74 -22.42
C THR A 72 -3.34 4.92 -21.27
N VAL A 73 -3.88 5.04 -20.05
CA VAL A 73 -3.10 5.37 -18.84
C VAL A 73 -3.20 4.26 -17.80
N VAL A 74 -2.07 3.90 -17.21
CA VAL A 74 -2.00 3.04 -16.02
C VAL A 74 -1.55 3.88 -14.82
N VAL A 75 -2.27 3.75 -13.70
CA VAL A 75 -1.85 4.23 -12.39
C VAL A 75 -1.47 3.04 -11.51
N LEU A 76 -0.25 3.07 -10.97
CA LEU A 76 0.23 2.06 -10.03
C LEU A 76 -0.08 2.45 -8.59
N ALA A 77 -0.66 1.53 -7.84
CA ALA A 77 -0.94 1.67 -6.42
C ALA A 77 -0.39 0.46 -5.65
N SER A 78 -0.16 0.59 -4.34
CA SER A 78 0.30 -0.56 -3.53
C SER A 78 -0.82 -1.58 -3.33
N GLY A 79 -0.56 -2.85 -3.58
CA GLY A 79 -1.45 -3.97 -3.28
C GLY A 79 -2.88 -3.78 -3.79
N ASP A 80 -3.83 -3.59 -2.89
CA ASP A 80 -5.21 -3.26 -3.27
C ASP A 80 -5.38 -1.72 -3.35
N PRO A 81 -5.70 -1.17 -4.54
CA PRO A 81 -5.87 0.27 -4.75
C PRO A 81 -6.96 0.91 -3.89
N PHE A 82 -7.92 0.13 -3.40
CA PHE A 82 -9.05 0.61 -2.60
C PHE A 82 -8.89 0.35 -1.09
N TRP A 83 -7.80 -0.29 -0.67
CA TRP A 83 -7.50 -0.50 0.75
C TRP A 83 -6.44 0.50 1.23
N PHE A 84 -6.86 1.66 1.73
CA PHE A 84 -6.00 2.81 2.05
C PHE A 84 -5.13 3.29 0.87
N GLY A 85 -5.53 2.98 -0.35
CA GLY A 85 -4.77 3.22 -1.57
C GLY A 85 -5.29 4.39 -2.40
N ALA A 86 -4.53 4.72 -3.44
CA ALA A 86 -4.80 5.83 -4.36
C ALA A 86 -6.14 5.68 -5.11
N GLY A 87 -6.61 4.45 -5.36
CA GLY A 87 -7.84 4.18 -6.10
C GLY A 87 -9.05 4.85 -5.49
N SER A 88 -9.17 4.83 -4.16
CA SER A 88 -10.29 5.46 -3.46
C SER A 88 -10.36 6.99 -3.65
N ILE A 89 -9.21 7.64 -3.83
CA ILE A 89 -9.14 9.09 -4.09
C ILE A 89 -9.43 9.36 -5.56
N LEU A 90 -8.80 8.62 -6.47
CA LEU A 90 -8.96 8.81 -7.91
C LEU A 90 -10.41 8.61 -8.37
N ALA A 91 -11.09 7.58 -7.84
CA ALA A 91 -12.49 7.31 -8.17
C ALA A 91 -13.46 8.45 -7.82
N GLN A 92 -13.08 9.37 -6.92
CA GLN A 92 -13.89 10.56 -6.60
C GLN A 92 -13.84 11.66 -7.68
N HIS A 93 -12.89 11.56 -8.61
CA HIS A 93 -12.64 12.55 -9.68
C HIS A 93 -12.99 12.02 -11.09
N LEU A 94 -13.53 10.80 -11.18
CA LEU A 94 -13.75 10.08 -12.42
C LEU A 94 -15.18 9.51 -12.46
N ASP A 95 -15.76 9.49 -13.64
CA ASP A 95 -16.99 8.74 -13.89
C ASP A 95 -16.71 7.23 -13.89
N THR A 96 -17.71 6.43 -13.57
CA THR A 96 -17.56 4.98 -13.37
C THR A 96 -17.15 4.20 -14.64
N ASP A 97 -17.39 4.76 -15.81
CA ASP A 97 -17.02 4.20 -17.12
C ASP A 97 -15.62 4.67 -17.60
N GLU A 98 -14.98 5.61 -16.89
CA GLU A 98 -13.67 6.13 -17.25
C GLU A 98 -12.51 5.23 -16.79
N TRP A 99 -12.73 4.36 -15.80
CA TRP A 99 -11.66 3.58 -15.17
C TRP A 99 -12.05 2.13 -14.91
N GLN A 100 -11.02 1.31 -14.77
CA GLN A 100 -11.08 -0.04 -14.23
C GLN A 100 -9.94 -0.27 -13.25
N ALA A 101 -10.04 -1.29 -12.40
CA ALA A 101 -9.00 -1.62 -11.45
C ALA A 101 -8.68 -3.11 -11.44
N PHE A 102 -7.40 -3.42 -11.33
CA PHE A 102 -6.88 -4.78 -11.12
C PHE A 102 -6.10 -4.80 -9.80
N PRO A 103 -6.74 -5.20 -8.69
CA PRO A 103 -6.07 -5.27 -7.40
C PRO A 103 -5.09 -6.45 -7.33
N SER A 104 -4.04 -6.28 -6.54
CA SER A 104 -3.16 -7.36 -6.06
C SER A 104 -3.40 -7.58 -4.56
N PRO A 105 -2.88 -8.67 -3.97
CA PRO A 105 -2.98 -8.86 -2.53
C PRO A 105 -2.44 -7.64 -1.77
N SER A 106 -3.24 -7.13 -0.84
CA SER A 106 -2.81 -6.03 0.03
C SER A 106 -1.77 -6.52 1.04
N VAL A 107 -0.95 -5.62 1.57
CA VAL A 107 -0.05 -5.95 2.68
C VAL A 107 -0.81 -6.55 3.87
N VAL A 108 -2.07 -6.15 4.07
CA VAL A 108 -2.95 -6.71 5.11
C VAL A 108 -3.24 -8.18 4.85
N SER A 109 -3.55 -8.54 3.60
CA SER A 109 -3.78 -9.95 3.22
C SER A 109 -2.52 -10.78 3.37
N LEU A 110 -1.36 -10.25 2.98
CA LEU A 110 -0.06 -10.93 3.11
C LEU A 110 0.31 -11.13 4.58
N ALA A 111 0.18 -10.10 5.42
CA ALA A 111 0.46 -10.18 6.86
C ALA A 111 -0.47 -11.17 7.56
N ALA A 112 -1.77 -11.13 7.26
CA ALA A 112 -2.75 -12.06 7.83
C ALA A 112 -2.45 -13.51 7.44
N ALA A 113 -2.09 -13.76 6.17
CA ALA A 113 -1.69 -15.09 5.70
C ALA A 113 -0.41 -15.58 6.38
N TYR A 114 0.59 -14.70 6.53
CA TYR A 114 1.84 -15.02 7.23
C TYR A 114 1.61 -15.41 8.70
N LEU A 115 0.73 -14.67 9.39
CA LEU A 115 0.44 -14.86 10.81
C LEU A 115 -0.65 -15.91 11.09
N GLY A 116 -1.37 -16.37 10.06
CA GLY A 116 -2.54 -17.24 10.24
C GLY A 116 -3.70 -16.51 10.94
N TRP A 117 -3.82 -15.18 10.77
CA TRP A 117 -4.85 -14.38 11.42
C TRP A 117 -6.08 -14.23 10.52
N PRO A 118 -7.28 -14.52 11.04
CA PRO A 118 -8.51 -14.29 10.31
C PRO A 118 -8.78 -12.78 10.22
N LEU A 119 -8.91 -12.25 8.99
CA LEU A 119 -9.09 -10.82 8.75
C LEU A 119 -10.35 -10.26 9.41
N GLU A 120 -11.41 -11.05 9.46
CA GLU A 120 -12.68 -10.66 10.11
C GLU A 120 -12.59 -10.50 11.63
N LYS A 121 -11.48 -10.94 12.25
CA LYS A 121 -11.18 -10.79 13.68
C LYS A 121 -9.99 -9.89 13.96
N THR A 122 -9.44 -9.26 12.92
CA THR A 122 -8.24 -8.43 13.00
C THR A 122 -8.60 -6.98 12.68
N ALA A 123 -8.32 -6.08 13.60
CA ALA A 123 -8.53 -4.65 13.32
C ALA A 123 -7.36 -4.10 12.50
N VAL A 124 -7.66 -3.29 11.48
CA VAL A 124 -6.67 -2.75 10.55
C VAL A 124 -6.65 -1.23 10.61
N PHE A 125 -5.45 -0.66 10.72
CA PHE A 125 -5.23 0.79 10.80
C PHE A 125 -4.20 1.27 9.78
N GLY A 126 -4.61 2.21 8.91
CA GLY A 126 -3.70 2.96 8.05
C GLY A 126 -3.23 4.22 8.77
N LEU A 127 -1.99 4.23 9.25
CA LEU A 127 -1.45 5.35 10.03
C LEU A 127 -0.33 6.11 9.27
N HIS A 128 -0.31 6.03 7.95
CA HIS A 128 0.68 6.74 7.12
C HIS A 128 0.68 8.27 7.36
N ALA A 129 -0.51 8.84 7.58
CA ALA A 129 -0.71 10.27 7.82
C ALA A 129 -1.63 10.53 9.03
N ALA A 130 -1.98 9.51 9.80
CA ALA A 130 -2.91 9.62 10.91
C ALA A 130 -2.17 9.44 12.25
N PRO A 131 -2.64 10.10 13.34
CA PRO A 131 -2.00 10.00 14.64
C PRO A 131 -2.20 8.63 15.28
N LEU A 132 -1.22 8.17 16.06
CA LEU A 132 -1.25 6.89 16.79
C LEU A 132 -2.43 6.78 17.77
N SER A 133 -2.97 7.92 18.23
CA SER A 133 -4.14 7.96 19.12
C SER A 133 -5.38 7.30 18.51
N ARG A 134 -5.45 7.11 17.19
CA ARG A 134 -6.54 6.35 16.55
C ARG A 134 -6.57 4.87 16.96
N LEU A 135 -5.45 4.33 17.47
CA LEU A 135 -5.41 2.96 17.99
C LEU A 135 -6.12 2.81 19.35
N ARG A 136 -6.23 3.92 20.11
CA ARG A 136 -6.66 3.85 21.51
C ARG A 136 -7.97 3.10 21.75
N PRO A 137 -9.04 3.26 20.94
CA PRO A 137 -10.29 2.54 21.15
C PRO A 137 -10.18 1.02 20.91
N ALA A 138 -9.18 0.58 20.14
CA ALA A 138 -8.95 -0.83 19.81
C ALA A 138 -7.91 -1.51 20.71
N LEU A 139 -7.18 -0.76 21.54
CA LEU A 139 -6.18 -1.32 22.44
C LEU A 139 -6.85 -2.06 23.59
N GLN A 140 -6.87 -3.39 23.52
CA GLN A 140 -7.39 -4.29 24.53
C GLN A 140 -6.50 -5.53 24.61
N PRO A 141 -6.39 -6.19 25.77
CA PRO A 141 -5.66 -7.45 25.90
C PRO A 141 -6.19 -8.53 24.94
N GLY A 142 -5.31 -9.21 24.23
CA GLY A 142 -5.65 -10.33 23.36
C GLY A 142 -6.19 -9.96 21.97
N VAL A 143 -6.21 -8.69 21.60
CA VAL A 143 -6.62 -8.28 20.24
C VAL A 143 -5.44 -8.34 19.25
N ASN A 144 -5.75 -8.67 18.02
CA ASN A 144 -4.82 -8.60 16.89
C ASN A 144 -5.05 -7.29 16.11
N LEU A 145 -3.99 -6.54 15.89
CA LEU A 145 -4.01 -5.29 15.15
C LEU A 145 -2.99 -5.36 14.00
N LEU A 146 -3.40 -5.02 12.78
CA LEU A 146 -2.50 -4.75 11.67
C LEU A 146 -2.41 -3.24 11.48
N VAL A 147 -1.19 -2.71 11.55
CA VAL A 147 -0.93 -1.27 11.54
C VAL A 147 0.00 -0.92 10.40
N LEU A 148 -0.50 -0.22 9.38
CA LEU A 148 0.28 0.22 8.25
C LEU A 148 0.97 1.54 8.61
N LEU A 149 2.29 1.56 8.55
CA LEU A 149 3.12 2.68 8.97
C LEU A 149 3.71 3.43 7.76
N ARG A 150 4.08 4.70 7.98
CA ARG A 150 4.65 5.54 6.94
C ARG A 150 6.10 5.16 6.62
N ASP A 151 6.89 4.86 7.64
CA ASP A 151 8.34 4.67 7.56
C ASP A 151 8.87 3.87 8.76
N GLY A 152 10.16 3.54 8.76
CA GLY A 152 10.81 2.82 9.86
C GLY A 152 10.72 3.52 11.21
N PRO A 153 11.03 4.82 11.33
CA PRO A 153 10.86 5.56 12.59
C PRO A 153 9.46 5.50 13.18
N ALA A 154 8.43 5.34 12.34
CA ALA A 154 7.05 5.19 12.82
C ALA A 154 6.84 3.89 13.63
N ALA A 155 7.63 2.84 13.38
CA ALA A 155 7.60 1.62 14.18
C ALA A 155 8.07 1.87 15.63
N THR A 156 9.17 2.61 15.80
CA THR A 156 9.68 3.04 17.12
C THR A 156 8.67 3.93 17.85
N ASN A 157 8.05 4.86 17.13
CA ASN A 157 7.01 5.73 17.69
C ASN A 157 5.78 4.92 18.14
N LEU A 158 5.36 3.92 17.35
CA LEU A 158 4.28 3.00 17.72
C LEU A 158 4.61 2.21 19.00
N ALA A 159 5.81 1.65 19.08
CA ALA A 159 6.27 0.91 20.26
C ALA A 159 6.27 1.79 21.51
N THR A 160 6.82 3.01 21.41
CA THR A 160 6.80 4.00 22.49
C THR A 160 5.37 4.33 22.92
N TYR A 161 4.48 4.55 21.96
CA TYR A 161 3.06 4.82 22.23
C TYR A 161 2.39 3.65 22.97
N LEU A 162 2.61 2.42 22.54
CA LEU A 162 2.07 1.23 23.21
C LEU A 162 2.57 1.11 24.65
N VAL A 163 3.84 1.36 24.92
CA VAL A 163 4.39 1.40 26.28
C VAL A 163 3.67 2.44 27.13
N GLN A 164 3.50 3.66 26.63
CA GLN A 164 2.78 4.75 27.31
C GLN A 164 1.32 4.41 27.61
N GLN A 165 0.67 3.58 26.76
CA GLN A 165 -0.69 3.13 26.98
C GLN A 165 -0.81 1.87 27.88
N GLY A 166 0.31 1.36 28.41
CA GLY A 166 0.33 0.17 29.27
C GLY A 166 0.42 -1.17 28.52
N PHE A 167 0.71 -1.13 27.21
CA PHE A 167 0.82 -2.30 26.35
C PHE A 167 2.26 -2.64 25.97
N GLY A 168 3.23 -2.35 26.84
CA GLY A 168 4.65 -2.59 26.57
C GLY A 168 5.02 -4.07 26.32
N ALA A 169 4.27 -5.01 26.88
CA ALA A 169 4.46 -6.44 26.66
C ALA A 169 3.83 -6.98 25.35
N SER A 170 3.16 -6.12 24.57
CA SER A 170 2.59 -6.54 23.28
C SER A 170 3.67 -7.07 22.35
N CYS A 171 3.40 -8.25 21.77
CA CYS A 171 4.24 -8.82 20.72
C CYS A 171 4.09 -7.99 19.44
N LEU A 172 5.20 -7.55 18.87
CA LEU A 172 5.28 -6.82 17.61
C LEU A 172 5.94 -7.70 16.55
N TRP A 173 5.26 -7.85 15.43
CA TRP A 173 5.80 -8.42 14.21
C TRP A 173 6.10 -7.25 13.25
N ILE A 174 7.37 -6.90 13.12
CA ILE A 174 7.80 -5.84 12.20
C ILE A 174 8.01 -6.49 10.84
N MET A 175 7.10 -6.20 9.92
CA MET A 175 7.04 -6.82 8.61
C MET A 175 7.38 -5.80 7.53
N GLU A 176 8.45 -6.05 6.79
CA GLU A 176 9.01 -5.15 5.80
C GLU A 176 8.95 -5.79 4.42
N SER A 177 8.51 -5.04 3.43
CA SER A 177 8.49 -5.44 1.99
C SER A 177 7.85 -6.81 1.74
N LEU A 178 6.74 -7.11 2.45
CA LEU A 178 6.07 -8.42 2.35
C LEU A 178 5.75 -8.81 0.90
N GLY A 179 5.97 -10.08 0.59
CA GLY A 179 5.71 -10.67 -0.72
C GLY A 179 6.80 -10.40 -1.75
N GLY A 180 7.86 -9.66 -1.41
CA GLY A 180 8.92 -9.31 -2.34
C GLY A 180 10.30 -9.87 -1.97
N PRO A 181 11.30 -9.69 -2.82
CA PRO A 181 12.65 -10.22 -2.60
C PRO A 181 13.38 -9.55 -1.42
N ARG A 182 12.85 -8.43 -0.91
CA ARG A 182 13.36 -7.73 0.27
C ARG A 182 12.55 -7.98 1.52
N GLU A 183 11.68 -8.99 1.51
CA GLU A 183 10.87 -9.35 2.67
C GLU A 183 11.73 -9.63 3.89
N ARG A 184 11.40 -8.98 4.99
CA ARG A 184 12.02 -9.21 6.29
C ARG A 184 10.97 -9.14 7.37
N VAL A 185 10.94 -10.16 8.23
CA VAL A 185 10.04 -10.20 9.38
C VAL A 185 10.86 -10.38 10.65
N ARG A 186 10.65 -9.49 11.62
CA ARG A 186 11.30 -9.53 12.94
C ARG A 186 10.27 -9.47 14.04
N ILE A 187 10.55 -10.16 15.14
CA ILE A 187 9.65 -10.28 16.29
C ILE A 187 10.32 -9.66 17.50
N THR A 188 9.57 -8.86 18.24
CA THR A 188 10.01 -8.26 19.50
C THR A 188 8.79 -7.94 20.38
N THR A 189 8.99 -7.24 21.50
CA THR A 189 7.90 -6.61 22.25
C THR A 189 7.98 -5.09 22.11
N ALA A 190 6.87 -4.39 22.37
CA ALA A 190 6.86 -2.94 22.29
C ALA A 190 7.92 -2.29 23.20
N GLN A 191 8.13 -2.82 24.40
CA GLN A 191 9.13 -2.31 25.33
C GLN A 191 10.59 -2.67 24.98
N SER A 192 10.80 -3.63 24.09
CA SER A 192 12.12 -4.16 23.72
C SER A 192 12.49 -3.84 22.26
N LEU A 193 11.69 -3.04 21.56
CA LEU A 193 12.00 -2.65 20.19
C LEU A 193 13.24 -1.74 20.17
N ASP A 194 14.30 -2.21 19.54
CA ASP A 194 15.59 -1.52 19.37
C ASP A 194 16.08 -1.52 17.91
N PHE A 195 15.19 -1.82 16.96
CA PHE A 195 15.53 -1.86 15.54
C PHE A 195 15.65 -0.43 14.98
N ASP A 196 16.84 -0.04 14.55
CA ASP A 196 17.14 1.26 13.94
C ASP A 196 17.16 1.23 12.39
N ASP A 197 17.13 0.00 11.82
CA ASP A 197 17.23 -0.27 10.40
C ASP A 197 15.91 -0.74 9.76
N VAL A 198 14.77 -0.32 10.29
CA VAL A 198 13.45 -0.65 9.71
C VAL A 198 13.21 0.12 8.43
N ASN A 199 12.92 -0.60 7.35
CA ASN A 199 12.75 -0.02 6.02
C ASN A 199 11.28 -0.02 5.58
N HIS A 200 10.93 0.98 4.79
CA HIS A 200 9.62 1.08 4.13
C HIS A 200 9.57 0.17 2.88
N PRO A 201 8.42 -0.42 2.52
CA PRO A 201 7.13 -0.41 3.25
C PRO A 201 7.15 -1.33 4.48
N VAL A 202 6.46 -0.89 5.55
CA VAL A 202 6.42 -1.59 6.83
C VAL A 202 5.01 -1.60 7.46
N CYS A 203 4.66 -2.72 8.06
CA CYS A 203 3.50 -2.89 8.92
C CYS A 203 3.85 -3.68 10.18
#